data_79477881b7c22d3afe22699d13baa0bb
#
_entry.id   79477881b7c22d3afe22699d13baa0bb
#
_cell.length_a   1.000
_cell.length_b   1.000
_cell.length_c   1.000
_cell.angle_alpha   90.00
_cell.angle_beta   90.00
_cell.angle_gamma   90.00
#
_symmetry.space_group_name_H-M   'P 1'
#
loop_
_entity.id
_entity.type
_entity.pdbx_description
1 polymer ?
#
loop_
_entity_poly.entity_id
_entity_poly.type
_entity_poly.pdbx_seq_one_letter_code
_entity_poly.pdbx_strand_id
1 'polypeptide(L)'
;MLTTLFLQKNKMSPFNKKKFPLLLLALFIIVTTFSMNTEAATVYIYNYVTREDLKVAVYCNTDGGFLPTLVIAYGDNVDIVTDVKIACDFEWKGGRLNYTTLFDPASDTCNPCLYLLGPFELCFKYVGGSKCYKYN
;
A
#
# COMPACT_ATOMS: atom_id res chain seq x y z
N MET A 1 7.00 20.16 -6.24
CA MET A 1 8.00 19.83 -7.28
C MET A 1 7.60 20.30 -8.67
N LEU A 2 6.41 19.97 -9.14
CA LEU A 2 5.91 20.43 -10.44
C LEU A 2 5.86 21.95 -10.56
N THR A 3 5.36 22.62 -9.53
CA THR A 3 5.30 24.07 -9.45
C THR A 3 6.67 24.73 -9.51
N THR A 4 7.67 24.12 -8.89
CA THR A 4 9.05 24.63 -8.90
C THR A 4 9.68 24.54 -10.28
N LEU A 5 9.45 23.46 -11.01
CA LEU A 5 9.88 23.27 -12.39
C LEU A 5 9.24 24.29 -13.34
N PHE A 6 7.97 24.58 -13.16
CA PHE A 6 7.26 25.58 -13.92
C PHE A 6 7.82 26.98 -13.70
N LEU A 7 8.06 27.37 -12.46
CA LEU A 7 8.63 28.67 -12.11
C LEU A 7 10.04 28.86 -12.67
N GLN A 8 10.89 27.84 -12.62
CA GLN A 8 12.22 27.90 -13.20
C GLN A 8 12.20 28.12 -14.72
N LYS A 9 11.29 27.45 -15.40
CA LYS A 9 11.19 27.57 -16.86
C LYS A 9 10.59 28.87 -17.29
N ASN A 10 9.67 29.43 -16.54
CA ASN A 10 9.14 30.75 -16.80
C ASN A 10 10.24 31.84 -16.73
N LYS A 11 11.24 31.68 -15.87
CA LYS A 11 12.40 32.59 -15.79
C LYS A 11 13.34 32.50 -16.99
N MET A 12 13.34 31.37 -17.71
CA MET A 12 14.20 31.14 -18.86
C MET A 12 13.52 31.44 -20.20
N SER A 13 12.27 31.86 -20.16
CA SER A 13 11.43 31.97 -21.34
C SER A 13 11.76 33.04 -22.38
N PRO A 14 12.60 34.09 -22.17
CA PRO A 14 12.83 35.08 -23.23
C PRO A 14 13.58 34.56 -24.46
N PHE A 15 14.28 33.43 -24.37
CA PHE A 15 15.21 33.00 -25.38
C PHE A 15 14.69 32.11 -26.51
N ASN A 16 13.56 31.41 -26.34
CA ASN A 16 13.07 30.48 -27.34
C ASN A 16 11.56 30.34 -27.32
N LYS A 17 10.87 31.42 -27.64
CA LYS A 17 9.40 31.46 -27.64
C LYS A 17 8.73 30.41 -28.54
N LYS A 18 9.41 29.89 -29.57
CA LYS A 18 8.86 28.90 -30.49
C LYS A 18 9.10 27.45 -30.09
N LYS A 19 10.22 27.14 -29.39
CA LYS A 19 10.56 25.75 -28.98
C LYS A 19 10.23 25.47 -27.51
N PHE A 20 10.18 26.50 -26.71
CA PHE A 20 9.99 26.39 -25.25
C PHE A 20 8.61 25.86 -24.82
N PRO A 21 7.48 26.26 -25.43
CA PRO A 21 6.17 25.73 -25.04
C PRO A 21 6.02 24.23 -25.30
N LEU A 22 6.65 23.72 -26.36
CA LEU A 22 6.62 22.28 -26.70
C LEU A 22 7.45 21.46 -25.71
N LEU A 23 8.61 21.93 -25.30
CA LEU A 23 9.45 21.29 -24.29
C LEU A 23 8.77 21.28 -22.91
N LEU A 24 8.12 22.37 -22.53
CA LEU A 24 7.34 22.46 -21.30
C LEU A 24 6.17 21.48 -21.29
N LEU A 25 5.46 21.38 -22.38
CA LEU A 25 4.32 20.47 -22.51
C LEU A 25 4.78 19.00 -22.45
N ALA A 26 5.87 18.65 -23.14
CA ALA A 26 6.45 17.32 -23.10
C ALA A 26 6.92 16.94 -21.70
N LEU A 27 7.58 17.82 -20.98
CA LEU A 27 8.00 17.61 -19.60
C LEU A 27 6.81 17.49 -18.64
N PHE A 28 5.80 18.30 -18.84
CA PHE A 28 4.57 18.23 -18.04
C PHE A 28 3.87 16.87 -18.21
N ILE A 29 3.76 16.39 -19.44
CA ILE A 29 3.17 15.07 -19.72
C ILE A 29 3.99 13.96 -19.09
N ILE A 30 5.31 13.99 -19.19
CA ILE A 30 6.19 12.99 -18.58
C ILE A 30 6.05 12.99 -17.06
N VAL A 31 6.03 14.13 -16.42
CA VAL A 31 5.92 14.24 -14.96
C VAL A 31 4.54 13.79 -14.47
N THR A 32 3.47 14.16 -15.17
CA THR A 32 2.11 13.71 -14.80
C THR A 32 1.92 12.21 -15.00
N THR A 33 2.46 11.64 -16.07
CA THR A 33 2.43 10.19 -16.31
C THR A 33 3.21 9.44 -15.24
N PHE A 34 4.36 9.97 -14.82
CA PHE A 34 5.16 9.38 -13.76
C PHE A 34 4.47 9.46 -12.39
N SER A 35 3.76 10.56 -12.11
CA SER A 35 3.02 10.74 -10.85
C SER A 35 1.81 9.80 -10.73
N MET A 36 1.18 9.43 -11.84
CA MET A 36 0.02 8.53 -11.84
C MET A 36 0.37 7.08 -11.48
N ASN A 37 1.66 6.67 -11.57
CA ASN A 37 2.12 5.33 -11.29
C ASN A 37 2.49 5.08 -9.82
N THR A 38 2.39 6.09 -8.95
CA THR A 38 2.80 6.01 -7.54
C THR A 38 1.65 6.22 -6.56
N GLU A 39 0.44 5.83 -6.96
CA GLU A 39 -0.74 5.96 -6.10
C GLU A 39 -0.69 4.95 -4.95
N ALA A 40 -0.80 5.46 -3.71
CA ALA A 40 -0.79 4.63 -2.53
C ALA A 40 -2.09 3.82 -2.42
N ALA A 41 -1.98 2.56 -1.99
CA ALA A 41 -3.10 1.71 -1.67
C ALA A 41 -3.32 1.65 -0.16
N THR A 42 -4.58 1.46 0.26
CA THR A 42 -4.93 1.23 1.65
C THR A 42 -5.20 -0.25 1.87
N VAL A 43 -4.50 -0.85 2.82
CA VAL A 43 -4.66 -2.24 3.22
C VAL A 43 -5.38 -2.28 4.56
N TYR A 44 -6.56 -2.90 4.60
CA TYR A 44 -7.32 -3.12 5.83
C TYR A 44 -7.15 -4.55 6.31
N ILE A 45 -6.87 -4.71 7.60
CA ILE A 45 -6.75 -6.01 8.24
C ILE A 45 -7.75 -6.09 9.38
N TYR A 46 -8.69 -7.03 9.28
CA TYR A 46 -9.73 -7.28 10.28
C TYR A 46 -9.38 -8.50 11.10
N ASN A 47 -9.50 -8.40 12.42
CA ASN A 47 -9.24 -9.51 13.32
C ASN A 47 -10.55 -10.22 13.76
N TYR A 48 -10.77 -11.41 13.24
CA TYR A 48 -11.85 -12.32 13.64
C TYR A 48 -11.29 -13.69 14.05
N VAL A 49 -10.09 -13.72 14.63
CA VAL A 49 -9.45 -14.94 15.12
C VAL A 49 -10.14 -15.41 16.39
N THR A 50 -10.86 -16.46 16.30
CA THR A 50 -11.51 -17.36 17.29
C THR A 50 -12.17 -16.80 18.55
N ARG A 51 -11.68 -15.77 19.24
CA ARG A 51 -12.20 -15.36 20.54
C ARG A 51 -12.14 -13.85 20.76
N GLU A 52 -13.11 -13.37 21.50
CA GLU A 52 -13.26 -11.96 21.86
C GLU A 52 -12.10 -11.38 22.69
N ASP A 53 -11.35 -12.26 23.39
CA ASP A 53 -10.22 -11.85 24.23
C ASP A 53 -8.86 -11.90 23.50
N LEU A 54 -8.82 -12.37 22.27
CA LEU A 54 -7.57 -12.51 21.52
C LEU A 54 -7.22 -11.26 20.73
N LYS A 55 -6.03 -10.75 21.00
CA LYS A 55 -5.39 -9.71 20.23
C LYS A 55 -4.38 -10.33 19.28
N VAL A 56 -4.28 -9.78 18.08
CA VAL A 56 -3.29 -10.18 17.08
C VAL A 56 -2.24 -9.09 16.98
N ALA A 57 -0.98 -9.47 17.16
CA ALA A 57 0.15 -8.59 16.87
C ALA A 57 0.54 -8.74 15.40
N VAL A 58 0.73 -7.63 14.72
CA VAL A 58 1.08 -7.56 13.30
C VAL A 58 2.43 -6.89 13.15
N TYR A 59 3.37 -7.61 12.59
CA TYR A 59 4.74 -7.16 12.34
C TYR A 59 4.95 -7.06 10.84
N CYS A 60 5.02 -5.85 10.32
CA CYS A 60 5.16 -5.61 8.90
C CYS A 60 6.51 -5.02 8.55
N ASN A 61 7.01 -5.39 7.37
CA ASN A 61 8.19 -4.77 6.81
C ASN A 61 7.97 -4.34 5.35
N THR A 62 8.76 -3.36 4.97
CA THR A 62 8.91 -2.89 3.60
C THR A 62 10.39 -2.99 3.21
N ASP A 63 10.72 -2.67 1.97
CA ASP A 63 12.13 -2.58 1.54
C ASP A 63 12.93 -1.53 2.33
N GLY A 64 12.24 -0.54 2.91
CA GLY A 64 12.84 0.51 3.73
C GLY A 64 13.01 0.15 5.22
N GLY A 65 12.57 -1.04 5.65
CA GLY A 65 12.69 -1.50 7.03
C GLY A 65 11.37 -1.90 7.66
N PHE A 66 11.38 -2.05 8.98
CA PHE A 66 10.22 -2.48 9.74
C PHE A 66 9.28 -1.31 10.06
N LEU A 67 7.99 -1.58 9.97
CA LEU A 67 6.96 -0.66 10.44
C LEU A 67 6.74 -0.85 11.96
N PRO A 68 6.13 0.15 12.64
CA PRO A 68 5.73 -0.03 14.03
C PRO A 68 4.79 -1.22 14.18
N THR A 69 4.94 -1.98 15.28
CA THR A 69 4.06 -3.11 15.59
C THR A 69 2.63 -2.64 15.78
N LEU A 70 1.70 -3.29 15.12
CA LEU A 70 0.27 -3.06 15.28
C LEU A 70 -0.34 -4.16 16.12
N VAL A 71 -1.35 -3.82 16.93
CA VAL A 71 -2.11 -4.78 17.72
C VAL A 71 -3.58 -4.58 17.41
N ILE A 72 -4.24 -5.65 16.97
CA ILE A 72 -5.64 -5.62 16.57
C ILE A 72 -6.47 -6.43 17.56
N ALA A 73 -7.38 -5.78 18.27
CA ALA A 73 -8.35 -6.46 19.12
C ALA A 73 -9.37 -7.22 18.28
N TYR A 74 -10.00 -8.25 18.85
CA TYR A 74 -11.05 -8.99 18.18
C TYR A 74 -12.20 -8.07 17.73
N GLY A 75 -12.60 -8.22 16.48
CA GLY A 75 -13.66 -7.40 15.87
C GLY A 75 -13.19 -6.05 15.35
N ASP A 76 -11.96 -5.68 15.64
CA ASP A 76 -11.36 -4.43 15.16
C ASP A 76 -10.58 -4.62 13.87
N ASN A 77 -10.13 -3.52 13.31
CA ASN A 77 -9.28 -3.50 12.14
C ASN A 77 -8.17 -2.46 12.29
N VAL A 78 -7.16 -2.60 11.48
CA VAL A 78 -6.14 -1.56 11.24
C VAL A 78 -6.04 -1.29 9.75
N ASP A 79 -5.59 -0.11 9.41
CA ASP A 79 -5.33 0.29 8.04
C ASP A 79 -3.86 0.67 7.86
N ILE A 80 -3.30 0.25 6.74
CA ILE A 80 -1.94 0.57 6.34
C ILE A 80 -1.99 1.20 4.96
N VAL A 81 -1.48 2.42 4.84
CA VAL A 81 -1.37 3.11 3.55
C VAL A 81 0.04 2.90 3.03
N THR A 82 0.17 2.32 1.85
CA THR A 82 1.47 1.99 1.28
C THR A 82 1.48 2.14 -0.25
N ASP A 83 2.59 2.59 -0.79
CA ASP A 83 2.90 2.60 -2.22
C ASP A 83 4.02 1.61 -2.58
N VAL A 84 4.52 0.89 -1.58
CA VAL A 84 5.59 -0.11 -1.74
C VAL A 84 5.10 -1.48 -1.29
N LYS A 85 5.85 -2.52 -1.66
CA LYS A 85 5.58 -3.89 -1.22
C LYS A 85 5.62 -3.99 0.29
N ILE A 86 4.61 -4.61 0.88
CA ILE A 86 4.51 -4.85 2.31
C ILE A 86 4.23 -6.32 2.59
N ALA A 87 5.00 -6.88 3.51
CA ALA A 87 4.81 -8.25 4.00
C ALA A 87 4.70 -8.23 5.52
N CYS A 88 3.84 -9.05 6.08
CA CYS A 88 3.55 -9.05 7.51
C CYS A 88 3.57 -10.45 8.10
N ASP A 89 4.00 -10.51 9.37
CA ASP A 89 3.80 -11.65 10.27
C ASP A 89 2.66 -11.33 11.23
N PHE A 90 1.88 -12.34 11.54
CA PHE A 90 0.76 -12.26 12.47
C PHE A 90 0.99 -13.23 13.61
N GLU A 91 0.80 -12.78 14.83
CA GLU A 91 1.01 -13.60 16.02
C GLU A 91 -0.09 -13.35 17.05
N TRP A 92 -0.63 -14.42 17.61
CA TRP A 92 -1.60 -14.39 18.68
C TRP A 92 -1.41 -15.60 19.60
N LYS A 93 -2.05 -15.57 20.74
CA LYS A 93 -1.99 -16.71 21.67
C LYS A 93 -2.62 -17.95 21.03
N GLY A 94 -1.79 -18.93 20.69
CA GLY A 94 -2.21 -20.18 20.10
C GLY A 94 -2.09 -20.29 18.59
N GLY A 95 -1.52 -19.27 17.92
CA GLY A 95 -1.35 -19.34 16.48
C GLY A 95 -0.39 -18.29 15.91
N ARG A 96 0.00 -18.55 14.70
CA ARG A 96 0.92 -17.69 13.97
C ARG A 96 0.74 -17.86 12.47
N LEU A 97 0.87 -16.77 11.74
CA LEU A 97 0.99 -16.78 10.28
C LEU A 97 2.26 -16.02 9.90
N ASN A 98 3.19 -16.75 9.28
CA ASN A 98 4.48 -16.20 8.89
C ASN A 98 4.41 -15.50 7.53
N TYR A 99 5.16 -14.46 7.40
CA TYR A 99 5.53 -13.71 6.19
C TYR A 99 4.58 -13.84 5.02
N THR A 100 3.50 -13.10 5.10
CA THR A 100 2.52 -13.02 4.01
C THR A 100 2.63 -11.67 3.34
N THR A 101 2.85 -11.65 2.03
CA THR A 101 2.79 -10.42 1.25
C THR A 101 1.35 -9.94 1.20
N LEU A 102 1.08 -8.77 1.77
CA LEU A 102 -0.24 -8.17 1.79
C LEU A 102 -0.48 -7.26 0.59
N PHE A 103 0.56 -6.63 0.09
CA PHE A 103 0.47 -5.75 -1.06
C PHE A 103 1.80 -5.73 -1.82
N ASP A 104 1.71 -5.82 -3.14
CA ASP A 104 2.83 -5.68 -4.06
C ASP A 104 2.38 -4.80 -5.23
N PRO A 105 2.93 -3.57 -5.36
CA PRO A 105 2.51 -2.65 -6.42
C PRO A 105 2.81 -3.16 -7.83
N ALA A 106 3.71 -4.15 -7.96
CA ALA A 106 4.02 -4.76 -9.26
C ALA A 106 2.91 -5.69 -9.77
N SER A 107 2.09 -6.26 -8.87
CA SER A 107 1.07 -7.25 -9.21
C SER A 107 -0.33 -6.93 -8.72
N ASP A 108 -0.46 -6.13 -7.65
CA ASP A 108 -1.74 -5.89 -7.00
C ASP A 108 -2.37 -4.58 -7.47
N THR A 109 -3.65 -4.64 -7.79
CA THR A 109 -4.44 -3.49 -8.23
C THR A 109 -5.53 -3.11 -7.25
N CYS A 110 -5.60 -3.78 -6.09
CA CYS A 110 -6.62 -3.51 -5.08
C CYS A 110 -6.39 -2.14 -4.41
N ASN A 111 -7.47 -1.41 -4.23
CA ASN A 111 -7.51 -0.20 -3.42
C ASN A 111 -8.96 0.11 -3.05
N PRO A 112 -9.41 -0.22 -1.83
CA PRO A 112 -8.66 -0.84 -0.73
C PRO A 112 -8.41 -2.34 -0.92
N CYS A 113 -7.38 -2.84 -0.25
CA CYS A 113 -7.11 -4.27 -0.11
C CYS A 113 -7.66 -4.75 1.23
N LEU A 114 -8.51 -5.77 1.20
CA LEU A 114 -9.21 -6.23 2.40
C LEU A 114 -8.73 -7.62 2.82
N TYR A 115 -8.24 -7.72 4.06
CA TYR A 115 -7.81 -8.98 4.66
C TYR A 115 -8.63 -9.30 5.90
N LEU A 116 -9.05 -10.55 6.02
CA LEU A 116 -9.77 -11.09 7.16
C LEU A 116 -8.94 -12.16 7.83
N LEU A 117 -8.51 -11.91 9.06
CA LEU A 117 -7.96 -12.94 9.93
C LEU A 117 -9.12 -13.72 10.54
N GLY A 118 -9.37 -14.89 10.01
CA GLY A 118 -10.42 -15.79 10.51
C GLY A 118 -9.86 -16.83 11.49
N PRO A 119 -10.70 -17.75 11.98
CA PRO A 119 -10.27 -18.75 12.97
C PRO A 119 -9.21 -19.72 12.45
N PHE A 120 -9.14 -19.95 11.16
CA PHE A 120 -8.23 -20.95 10.57
C PHE A 120 -7.32 -20.43 9.49
N GLU A 121 -7.61 -19.24 8.94
CA GLU A 121 -6.91 -18.74 7.77
C GLU A 121 -7.04 -17.22 7.63
N LEU A 122 -6.06 -16.62 6.95
CA LEU A 122 -6.12 -15.23 6.48
C LEU A 122 -6.68 -15.21 5.07
N CYS A 123 -7.75 -14.48 4.86
CA CYS A 123 -8.37 -14.36 3.56
C CYS A 123 -8.25 -12.95 2.98
N PHE A 124 -7.77 -12.88 1.76
CA PHE A 124 -7.82 -11.69 0.93
C PHE A 124 -9.13 -11.68 0.13
N LYS A 125 -9.88 -10.58 0.27
CA LYS A 125 -11.14 -10.39 -0.44
C LYS A 125 -10.93 -9.55 -1.69
N TYR A 126 -11.45 -10.03 -2.81
CA TYR A 126 -11.46 -9.30 -4.07
C TYR A 126 -12.81 -9.44 -4.77
N VAL A 127 -13.03 -8.66 -5.82
CA VAL A 127 -14.27 -8.74 -6.59
C VAL A 127 -14.36 -10.11 -7.29
N GLY A 128 -15.36 -10.91 -6.93
CA GLY A 128 -15.57 -12.25 -7.49
C GLY A 128 -15.04 -13.41 -6.65
N GLY A 129 -14.40 -13.16 -5.49
CA GLY A 129 -13.94 -14.27 -4.66
C GLY A 129 -13.03 -13.89 -3.50
N SER A 130 -12.30 -14.90 -3.03
CA SER A 130 -11.30 -14.71 -1.98
C SER A 130 -10.14 -15.70 -2.15
N LYS A 131 -8.96 -15.29 -1.71
CA LYS A 131 -7.77 -16.14 -1.63
C LYS A 131 -7.35 -16.23 -0.17
N CYS A 132 -7.18 -17.45 0.32
CA CYS A 132 -6.91 -17.67 1.73
C CYS A 132 -5.58 -18.40 1.94
N TYR A 133 -4.91 -18.02 3.05
CA TYR A 133 -3.65 -18.60 3.51
C TYR A 133 -3.90 -19.27 4.86
N LYS A 134 -3.63 -20.57 4.94
CA LYS A 134 -3.79 -21.33 6.17
C LYS A 134 -2.69 -21.01 7.17
N TYR A 135 -3.05 -21.03 8.45
CA TYR A 135 -2.09 -20.87 9.53
C TYR A 135 -1.23 -22.12 9.72
N ASN A 136 -0.03 -21.89 10.15
CA ASN A 136 0.89 -22.97 10.56
C ASN A 136 0.66 -23.39 12.01
#